data_271ea92b6f66e5417a1572f9a29d1693
#
_entry.id   271ea92b6f66e5417a1572f9a29d1693
#
_cell.length_a   1.000
_cell.length_b   1.000
_cell.length_c   1.000
_cell.angle_alpha   90.00
_cell.angle_beta   90.00
_cell.angle_gamma   90.00
#
_symmetry.space_group_name_H-M   'P 1'
#
loop_
_entity.id
_entity.type
_entity.pdbx_description
1 polymer ?
#
loop_
_entity_poly.entity_id
_entity_poly.type
_entity_poly.pdbx_seq_one_letter_code
_entity_poly.pdbx_strand_id
1 'polypeptide(L)'
;MRLRRLIVVITLSLLLSQQLLTQTPTQSPGSGSSAAHNESAKTKCTDNGTYVNSKGQTVPRPENCSAPPKGATAQCRDGTYSFSKSRRGTCSHHGGVGKWL
;
A
#
# COMPACT_ATOMS: atom_id res chain seq x y z
N MET A 1 1.87 52.36 42.43
CA MET A 1 2.82 51.26 42.18
C MET A 1 2.18 49.87 42.07
N ARG A 2 1.09 49.59 42.72
CA ARG A 2 0.43 48.28 42.65
C ARG A 2 -0.23 48.00 41.29
N LEU A 3 -0.75 49.01 40.65
CA LEU A 3 -1.44 48.89 39.36
C LEU A 3 -0.47 48.57 38.20
N ARG A 4 0.72 49.10 38.20
CA ARG A 4 1.75 48.82 37.20
C ARG A 4 2.24 47.34 37.22
N ARG A 5 2.31 46.75 38.43
CA ARG A 5 2.71 45.36 38.58
C ARG A 5 1.64 44.39 38.11
N LEU A 6 0.37 44.72 38.27
CA LEU A 6 -0.74 43.95 37.81
C LEU A 6 -0.80 43.94 36.27
N ILE A 7 -0.55 45.05 35.61
CA ILE A 7 -0.56 45.16 34.17
C ILE A 7 0.56 44.30 33.53
N VAL A 8 1.75 44.33 34.14
CA VAL A 8 2.88 43.53 33.66
C VAL A 8 2.61 42.02 33.77
N VAL A 9 1.98 41.60 34.84
CA VAL A 9 1.63 40.18 35.03
C VAL A 9 0.57 39.73 34.02
N ILE A 10 -0.43 40.57 33.75
CA ILE A 10 -1.51 40.27 32.80
C ILE A 10 -0.96 40.22 31.36
N THR A 11 -0.06 41.13 31.00
CA THR A 11 0.54 41.12 29.67
C THR A 11 1.46 39.94 29.45
N LEU A 12 2.19 39.53 30.49
CA LEU A 12 3.05 38.34 30.40
C LEU A 12 2.25 37.04 30.27
N SER A 13 1.08 36.97 30.93
CA SER A 13 0.18 35.82 30.82
C SER A 13 -0.48 35.71 29.45
N LEU A 14 -0.76 36.84 28.80
CA LEU A 14 -1.32 36.80 27.44
C LEU A 14 -0.31 36.38 26.38
N LEU A 15 0.95 36.69 26.58
CA LEU A 15 2.01 36.29 25.64
C LEU A 15 2.33 34.79 25.70
N LEU A 16 2.06 34.13 26.81
CA LEU A 16 2.27 32.68 26.92
C LEU A 16 1.17 31.85 26.28
N SER A 17 0.01 32.42 26.06
CA SER A 17 -1.15 31.72 25.49
C SER A 17 -1.09 31.55 23.96
N GLN A 18 -0.18 32.21 23.30
CA GLN A 18 -0.14 32.18 21.81
C GLN A 18 0.81 31.14 21.23
N GLN A 19 1.49 30.41 22.07
CA GLN A 19 2.45 29.39 21.59
C GLN A 19 1.79 28.04 21.29
N LEU A 20 0.53 27.86 21.62
CA LEU A 20 -0.14 26.57 21.46
C LEU A 20 -0.87 26.38 20.10
N LEU A 21 -0.83 27.36 19.22
CA LEU A 21 -1.57 27.32 17.97
C LEU A 21 -0.71 27.06 16.73
N THR A 22 0.57 26.77 16.87
CA THR A 22 1.44 26.40 15.76
C THR A 22 1.90 24.95 15.84
N GLN A 23 1.11 24.08 16.40
CA GLN A 23 1.22 22.69 16.04
C GLN A 23 0.43 22.51 14.74
N THR A 24 1.10 22.75 13.66
CA THR A 24 0.75 22.09 12.41
C THR A 24 0.62 20.61 12.75
N PRO A 25 -0.54 20.03 12.60
CA PRO A 25 -0.57 18.59 12.56
C PRO A 25 0.36 18.24 11.40
N THR A 26 1.48 17.65 11.69
CA THR A 26 2.16 16.84 10.73
C THR A 26 1.14 15.79 10.39
N GLN A 27 0.34 16.08 9.39
CA GLN A 27 -0.37 15.03 8.71
C GLN A 27 0.74 14.13 8.21
N SER A 28 0.95 13.10 8.96
CA SER A 28 1.43 11.88 8.38
C SER A 28 0.69 11.79 7.05
N PRO A 29 1.37 11.66 5.93
CA PRO A 29 0.70 11.33 4.69
C PRO A 29 0.10 9.94 4.89
N GLY A 30 -0.93 9.91 5.70
CA GLY A 30 -1.78 8.77 5.83
C GLY A 30 -2.35 8.59 4.46
N SER A 31 -1.99 7.50 3.85
CA SER A 31 -2.82 6.86 2.86
C SER A 31 -3.44 7.78 1.82
N GLY A 32 -2.69 8.71 1.30
CA GLY A 32 -2.95 9.26 -0.01
C GLY A 32 -2.59 8.25 -1.10
N SER A 33 -2.50 7.03 -0.72
CA SER A 33 -2.17 5.89 -1.54
C SER A 33 -3.13 5.66 -2.69
N SER A 34 -4.26 6.25 -2.64
CA SER A 34 -5.17 6.11 -3.76
C SER A 34 -4.69 6.81 -5.01
N ALA A 35 -3.94 7.83 -4.93
CA ALA A 35 -3.46 8.53 -6.12
C ALA A 35 -2.21 7.91 -6.74
N ALA A 36 -1.54 7.03 -6.03
CA ALA A 36 -0.26 6.47 -6.47
C ALA A 36 -0.40 5.37 -7.53
N HIS A 37 -1.61 4.99 -7.90
CA HIS A 37 -1.80 3.91 -8.85
C HIS A 37 -1.65 4.32 -10.29
N ASN A 38 -1.46 5.57 -10.57
CA ASN A 38 -1.19 6.02 -11.92
C ASN A 38 0.30 5.95 -12.27
N GLU A 39 1.13 5.87 -11.28
CA GLU A 39 2.45 5.40 -11.52
C GLU A 39 2.33 3.90 -11.71
N SER A 40 2.16 3.48 -12.93
CA SER A 40 2.55 2.17 -13.38
C SER A 40 4.05 2.02 -13.11
N ALA A 41 4.42 1.91 -11.86
CA ALA A 41 5.63 1.22 -11.51
C ALA A 41 5.45 -0.16 -12.15
N LYS A 42 6.01 -0.32 -13.33
CA LYS A 42 5.91 -1.53 -14.14
C LYS A 42 6.35 -2.67 -13.25
N THR A 43 5.39 -3.40 -12.72
CA THR A 43 5.63 -4.55 -11.86
C THR A 43 6.58 -5.45 -12.62
N LYS A 44 7.79 -5.62 -12.09
CA LYS A 44 8.79 -6.50 -12.71
C LYS A 44 8.44 -7.92 -12.34
N CYS A 45 8.17 -8.72 -13.34
CA CYS A 45 7.94 -10.15 -13.21
C CYS A 45 8.99 -10.94 -13.99
N THR A 46 9.26 -12.14 -13.53
CA THR A 46 10.00 -13.14 -14.32
C THR A 46 9.04 -13.76 -15.32
N ASP A 47 9.42 -13.79 -16.59
CA ASP A 47 8.66 -14.51 -17.61
C ASP A 47 8.97 -16.01 -17.50
N ASN A 48 8.01 -16.78 -17.02
CA ASN A 48 8.08 -18.23 -16.91
C ASN A 48 7.32 -18.95 -18.05
N GLY A 49 6.97 -18.22 -19.11
CA GLY A 49 6.22 -18.73 -20.24
C GLY A 49 4.73 -18.88 -19.96
N THR A 50 4.06 -19.60 -20.84
CA THR A 50 2.61 -19.80 -20.80
C THR A 50 2.24 -21.27 -20.82
N TYR A 51 0.98 -21.57 -20.52
CA TYR A 51 0.36 -22.87 -20.72
C TYR A 51 -1.06 -22.69 -21.25
N VAL A 52 -1.59 -23.75 -21.86
CA VAL A 52 -2.99 -23.79 -22.31
C VAL A 52 -3.82 -24.51 -21.24
N ASN A 53 -4.84 -23.85 -20.73
CA ASN A 53 -5.75 -24.43 -19.74
C ASN A 53 -6.77 -25.39 -20.41
N SER A 54 -7.56 -26.08 -19.57
CA SER A 54 -8.59 -27.03 -20.05
C SER A 54 -9.68 -26.41 -20.92
N LYS A 55 -9.79 -25.06 -20.92
CA LYS A 55 -10.71 -24.32 -21.78
C LYS A 55 -10.07 -23.84 -23.09
N GLY A 56 -8.84 -24.26 -23.38
CA GLY A 56 -8.09 -23.85 -24.56
C GLY A 56 -7.53 -22.42 -24.49
N GLN A 57 -7.50 -21.79 -23.31
CA GLN A 57 -6.99 -20.43 -23.13
C GLN A 57 -5.51 -20.47 -22.77
N THR A 58 -4.73 -19.61 -23.42
CA THR A 58 -3.33 -19.38 -23.04
C THR A 58 -3.26 -18.54 -21.78
N VAL A 59 -2.58 -19.04 -20.75
CA VAL A 59 -2.45 -18.42 -19.44
C VAL A 59 -0.97 -18.34 -19.08
N PRO A 60 -0.48 -17.21 -18.53
CA PRO A 60 0.89 -17.15 -18.01
C PRO A 60 1.10 -18.18 -16.88
N ARG A 61 2.27 -18.79 -16.85
CA ARG A 61 2.70 -19.59 -15.71
C ARG A 61 2.89 -18.69 -14.49
N PRO A 62 2.84 -19.22 -13.26
CA PRO A 62 3.11 -18.43 -12.09
C PRO A 62 4.46 -17.71 -12.18
N GLU A 63 4.47 -16.43 -11.84
CA GLU A 63 5.62 -15.54 -12.00
C GLU A 63 6.04 -14.94 -10.66
N ASN A 64 7.35 -14.76 -10.49
CA ASN A 64 7.88 -13.92 -9.41
C ASN A 64 7.76 -12.46 -9.81
N CYS A 65 7.02 -11.69 -9.03
CA CYS A 65 6.79 -10.28 -9.28
C CYS A 65 7.13 -9.45 -8.05
N SER A 66 7.61 -8.23 -8.29
CA SER A 66 7.91 -7.26 -7.22
C SER A 66 6.67 -6.77 -6.46
N ALA A 67 5.49 -6.91 -7.05
CA ALA A 67 4.19 -6.59 -6.48
C ALA A 67 3.10 -7.39 -7.21
N PRO A 68 1.86 -7.46 -6.72
CA PRO A 68 0.78 -8.15 -7.42
C PRO A 68 0.60 -7.61 -8.83
N PRO A 69 0.86 -8.42 -9.88
CA PRO A 69 0.73 -7.96 -11.25
C PRO A 69 -0.74 -7.88 -11.68
N LYS A 70 -1.01 -7.04 -12.66
CA LYS A 70 -2.36 -6.93 -13.22
C LYS A 70 -2.79 -8.28 -13.81
N GLY A 71 -3.98 -8.72 -13.45
CA GLY A 71 -4.55 -10.00 -13.90
C GLY A 71 -4.18 -11.22 -13.07
N ALA A 72 -3.34 -11.06 -12.05
CA ALA A 72 -3.10 -12.11 -11.08
C ALA A 72 -4.38 -12.44 -10.32
N THR A 73 -4.63 -13.72 -10.10
CA THR A 73 -5.82 -14.23 -9.40
C THR A 73 -5.50 -14.77 -8.01
N ALA A 74 -4.25 -15.13 -7.78
CA ALA A 74 -3.80 -15.65 -6.51
C ALA A 74 -2.30 -15.40 -6.29
N GLN A 75 -1.90 -15.31 -5.04
CA GLN A 75 -0.52 -15.45 -4.62
C GLN A 75 -0.31 -16.84 -4.07
N CYS A 76 0.69 -17.53 -4.60
CA CYS A 76 1.09 -18.85 -4.15
C CYS A 76 1.90 -18.78 -2.84
N ARG A 77 2.00 -19.88 -2.12
CA ARG A 77 2.77 -19.93 -0.86
C ARG A 77 4.26 -19.71 -1.04
N ASP A 78 4.81 -20.01 -2.20
CA ASP A 78 6.21 -19.73 -2.55
C ASP A 78 6.46 -18.26 -2.95
N GLY A 79 5.45 -17.41 -2.89
CA GLY A 79 5.54 -15.99 -3.23
C GLY A 79 5.26 -15.64 -4.69
N THR A 80 5.12 -16.62 -5.57
CA THR A 80 4.76 -16.38 -6.98
C THR A 80 3.31 -15.95 -7.13
N TYR A 81 2.98 -15.32 -8.25
CA TYR A 81 1.63 -14.91 -8.59
C TYR A 81 1.07 -15.75 -9.72
N SER A 82 -0.11 -16.31 -9.52
CA SER A 82 -0.82 -17.13 -10.49
C SER A 82 -1.87 -16.33 -11.25
N PHE A 83 -2.03 -16.64 -12.52
CA PHE A 83 -3.04 -16.07 -13.42
C PHE A 83 -4.13 -17.08 -13.77
N SER A 84 -4.19 -18.20 -13.03
CA SER A 84 -5.18 -19.24 -13.25
C SER A 84 -6.60 -18.73 -13.09
N LYS A 85 -7.46 -18.99 -14.04
CA LYS A 85 -8.89 -18.66 -13.98
C LYS A 85 -9.73 -19.74 -13.31
N SER A 86 -9.12 -20.84 -12.92
CA SER A 86 -9.75 -21.93 -12.19
C SER A 86 -9.22 -22.01 -10.77
N ARG A 87 -10.07 -22.20 -9.80
CA ARG A 87 -9.64 -22.41 -8.43
C ARG A 87 -9.00 -23.77 -8.22
N ARG A 88 -9.35 -24.76 -9.04
CA ARG A 88 -8.82 -26.11 -8.94
C ARG A 88 -7.42 -26.17 -9.54
N GLY A 89 -6.46 -26.65 -8.79
CA GLY A 89 -5.08 -26.81 -9.20
C GLY A 89 -4.25 -25.54 -9.26
N THR A 90 -4.81 -24.38 -8.88
CA THR A 90 -4.08 -23.11 -8.82
C THR A 90 -2.92 -23.25 -7.83
N CYS A 91 -1.71 -22.84 -8.24
CA CYS A 91 -0.49 -22.92 -7.43
C CYS A 91 -0.09 -24.36 -7.03
N SER A 92 -0.55 -25.41 -7.70
CA SER A 92 -0.31 -26.81 -7.30
C SER A 92 1.17 -27.18 -7.21
N HIS A 93 2.02 -26.59 -8.05
CA HIS A 93 3.48 -26.79 -8.03
C HIS A 93 4.23 -25.68 -7.25
N HIS A 94 3.51 -24.82 -6.57
CA HIS A 94 4.03 -23.66 -5.85
C HIS A 94 3.58 -23.62 -4.38
N GLY A 95 3.36 -24.79 -3.80
CA GLY A 95 2.94 -24.93 -2.41
C GLY A 95 1.46 -24.67 -2.18
N GLY A 96 0.66 -24.53 -3.21
CA GLY A 96 -0.75 -24.18 -3.11
C GLY A 96 -0.99 -22.67 -3.00
N VAL A 97 -2.26 -22.29 -2.92
CA VAL A 97 -2.65 -20.88 -2.79
C VAL A 97 -2.39 -20.39 -1.38
N GLY A 98 -1.63 -19.32 -1.27
CA GLY A 98 -1.47 -18.59 -0.01
C GLY A 98 -2.57 -17.54 0.19
N LYS A 99 -2.93 -16.82 -0.88
CA LYS A 99 -3.96 -15.78 -0.85
C LYS A 99 -4.63 -15.65 -2.20
N TRP A 100 -5.95 -15.52 -2.22
CA TRP A 100 -6.70 -15.10 -3.40
C TRP A 100 -6.68 -13.57 -3.53
N LEU A 101 -6.60 -13.08 -4.74
CA LEU A 101 -6.54 -11.64 -5.06
C LEU A 101 -7.88 -11.15 -5.61
#